data_8387fe77e7913859314bb7a2a2e9b30b
#
_entry.id   8387fe77e7913859314bb7a2a2e9b30b
#
_cell.length_a   1.000
_cell.length_b   1.000
_cell.length_c   1.000
_cell.angle_alpha   90.00
_cell.angle_beta   90.00
_cell.angle_gamma   90.00
#
_symmetry.space_group_name_H-M   'P 1'
#
loop_
_entity.id
_entity.type
_entity.pdbx_description
1 polymer ?
#
loop_
_entity_poly.entity_id
_entity_poly.type
_entity_poly.pdbx_seq_one_letter_code
_entity_poly.pdbx_strand_id
1 'polypeptide(L)' 'MREFIIVITMFFSDPFYKGMDAVEVLYKNNQPLVFRTERECGTHIEANVEDLKVFAKAVFPDAVAVRQILCSEQEQKNRI' A
#
# COMPACT_ATOMS: atom_id res chain seq x y z
N MET A 1 6.13 -18.45 7.19
CA MET A 1 5.09 -18.25 6.17
C MET A 1 5.16 -16.82 5.66
N ARG A 2 5.09 -16.67 4.35
CA ARG A 2 5.20 -15.34 3.72
C ARG A 2 3.84 -14.82 3.35
N GLU A 3 3.67 -13.54 3.53
CA GLU A 3 2.45 -12.85 3.19
C GLU A 3 2.79 -11.65 2.32
N PHE A 4 1.84 -11.22 1.54
CA PHE A 4 2.00 -10.04 0.69
C PHE A 4 1.01 -8.98 1.12
N ILE A 5 1.48 -7.74 1.17
CA ILE A 5 0.64 -6.61 1.49
C ILE A 5 0.75 -5.57 0.38
N ILE A 6 -0.22 -4.68 0.33
CA ILE A 6 -0.22 -3.60 -0.65
C ILE A 6 0.51 -2.40 -0.06
N VAL A 7 1.45 -1.86 -0.82
CA VAL A 7 2.18 -0.65 -0.45
C VAL A 7 1.96 0.37 -1.56
N ILE A 8 1.57 1.57 -1.17
CA ILE A 8 1.35 2.66 -2.11
C ILE A 8 2.38 3.74 -1.86
N THR A 9 3.12 4.11 -2.90
CA THR A 9 4.09 5.19 -2.80
C THR A 9 3.54 6.43 -3.50
N MET A 10 3.96 7.60 -3.01
CA MET A 10 3.41 8.87 -3.46
C MET A 10 4.49 9.78 -4.01
N PHE A 11 4.08 10.69 -4.90
CA PHE A 11 4.93 11.80 -5.35
C PHE A 11 4.56 13.05 -4.60
N PHE A 12 5.57 13.82 -4.22
CA PHE A 12 5.40 15.13 -3.61
C PHE A 12 6.10 16.18 -4.48
N SER A 13 5.54 17.37 -4.51
CA SER A 13 6.10 18.45 -5.34
C SER A 13 7.37 19.06 -4.76
N ASP A 14 7.57 18.92 -3.44
CA ASP A 14 8.74 19.47 -2.77
C ASP A 14 9.94 18.52 -2.95
N PRO A 15 10.99 18.95 -3.68
CA PRO A 15 12.16 18.08 -3.90
C PRO A 15 12.95 17.81 -2.62
N PHE A 16 12.71 18.60 -1.57
CA PHE A 16 13.40 18.41 -0.29
C PHE A 16 12.54 17.69 0.73
N TYR A 17 11.39 17.19 0.32
CA TYR A 17 10.51 16.47 1.20
C TYR A 17 11.20 15.23 1.75
N LYS A 18 11.27 15.12 3.07
CA LYS A 18 11.93 14.01 3.75
C LYS A 18 10.99 13.18 4.61
N GLY A 19 9.70 13.42 4.52
CA GLY A 19 8.71 12.68 5.27
C GLY A 19 8.42 11.33 4.65
N MET A 20 7.41 10.65 5.20
CA MET A 20 6.97 9.38 4.64
C MET A 20 6.33 9.61 3.28
N ASP A 21 6.70 8.78 2.33
CA ASP A 21 6.13 8.81 0.99
C ASP A 21 5.47 7.49 0.61
N ALA A 22 5.31 6.60 1.57
CA ALA A 22 4.70 5.30 1.32
C ALA A 22 3.75 4.95 2.47
N VAL A 23 2.69 4.24 2.13
CA VAL A 23 1.72 3.75 3.12
C VAL A 23 1.43 2.28 2.86
N GLU A 24 1.35 1.52 3.93
CA GLU A 24 0.97 0.12 3.86
C GLU A 24 -0.55 0.01 4.06
N VAL A 25 -1.20 -0.72 3.16
CA VAL A 25 -2.64 -0.95 3.26
C VAL A 25 -2.83 -2.25 4.02
N LEU A 26 -3.01 -2.15 5.32
CA LEU A 26 -3.04 -3.32 6.19
C LEU A 26 -4.43 -3.82 6.51
N TYR A 27 -5.46 -3.00 6.34
CA TYR A 27 -6.82 -3.34 6.70
C TYR A 27 -7.81 -2.85 5.67
N LYS A 28 -8.89 -3.59 5.54
CA LYS A 28 -10.04 -3.17 4.75
C LYS A 28 -11.29 -3.61 5.49
N ASN A 29 -12.16 -2.64 5.79
CA ASN A 29 -13.41 -2.92 6.53
C ASN A 29 -13.14 -3.63 7.84
N ASN A 30 -12.10 -3.19 8.55
CA ASN A 30 -11.70 -3.74 9.86
C ASN A 30 -11.17 -5.18 9.80
N GLN A 31 -10.83 -5.66 8.60
CA GLN A 31 -10.25 -6.98 8.44
C GLN A 31 -8.84 -6.86 7.86
N PRO A 32 -7.92 -7.72 8.30
CA PRO A 32 -6.57 -7.70 7.75
C PRO A 32 -6.59 -7.93 6.25
N LEU A 33 -5.82 -7.12 5.52
CA LEU A 33 -5.72 -7.23 4.07
C LEU A 33 -4.35 -7.77 3.72
N VAL A 34 -4.22 -9.08 3.72
CA VAL A 34 -2.99 -9.78 3.37
C VAL A 34 -3.29 -10.86 2.35
N PHE A 35 -2.28 -11.20 1.57
CA PHE A 35 -2.45 -12.17 0.50
C PHE A 35 -1.39 -13.25 0.63
N ARG A 36 -1.71 -14.46 0.20
CA ARG A 36 -0.80 -15.58 0.27
C ARG A 36 0.19 -15.59 -0.88
N THR A 37 -0.19 -15.02 -2.01
CA THR A 37 0.65 -14.99 -3.19
C THR A 37 0.69 -13.59 -3.77
N GLU A 38 1.76 -13.29 -4.49
CA GLU A 38 1.88 -12.04 -5.21
C GLU A 38 0.77 -11.88 -6.24
N ARG A 39 0.38 -12.98 -6.84
CA ARG A 39 -0.68 -12.98 -7.86
C ARG A 39 -2.00 -12.51 -7.28
N GLU A 40 -2.38 -13.03 -6.13
CA GLU A 40 -3.62 -12.60 -5.48
C GLU A 40 -3.57 -11.12 -5.12
N CYS A 41 -2.43 -10.67 -4.61
CA CYS A 41 -2.23 -9.26 -4.28
C CYS A 41 -2.38 -8.39 -5.54
N GLY A 42 -1.73 -8.76 -6.63
CA GLY A 42 -1.80 -8.02 -7.89
C GLY A 42 -3.21 -7.97 -8.45
N THR A 43 -3.93 -9.08 -8.39
CA THR A 43 -5.31 -9.13 -8.86
C THR A 43 -6.20 -8.18 -8.05
N HIS A 44 -5.99 -8.14 -6.73
CA HIS A 44 -6.75 -7.23 -5.89
C HIS A 44 -6.45 -5.78 -6.25
N ILE A 45 -5.18 -5.46 -6.49
CA ILE A 45 -4.80 -4.10 -6.87
C ILE A 45 -5.51 -3.69 -8.16
N GLU A 46 -5.48 -4.55 -9.18
CA GLU A 46 -6.12 -4.25 -10.45
C GLU A 46 -7.62 -4.01 -10.30
N ALA A 47 -8.26 -4.76 -9.43
CA ALA A 47 -9.71 -4.64 -9.23
C ALA A 47 -10.08 -3.42 -8.39
N ASN A 48 -9.14 -2.84 -7.65
CA ASN A 48 -9.43 -1.78 -6.67
C ASN A 48 -8.55 -0.54 -6.83
N VAL A 49 -7.97 -0.33 -8.01
CA VAL A 49 -7.02 0.77 -8.24
C VAL A 49 -7.58 2.11 -7.79
N GLU A 50 -8.81 2.42 -8.17
CA GLU A 50 -9.38 3.73 -7.84
C GLU A 50 -9.59 3.91 -6.35
N ASP A 51 -10.06 2.87 -5.67
CA ASP A 51 -10.25 2.93 -4.22
C ASP A 51 -8.90 3.09 -3.49
N LEU A 52 -7.87 2.41 -3.99
CA LEU A 52 -6.55 2.53 -3.39
C LEU A 52 -5.96 3.92 -3.57
N LYS A 53 -6.21 4.54 -4.73
CA LYS A 53 -5.78 5.92 -4.96
C LYS A 53 -6.48 6.89 -4.03
N VAL A 54 -7.78 6.71 -3.83
CA VAL A 54 -8.56 7.55 -2.93
C VAL A 54 -8.02 7.41 -1.50
N PHE A 55 -7.76 6.18 -1.08
CA PHE A 55 -7.20 5.93 0.24
C PHE A 55 -5.84 6.63 0.42
N ALA A 56 -4.96 6.50 -0.57
CA ALA A 56 -3.63 7.09 -0.50
C ALA A 56 -3.69 8.61 -0.42
N LYS A 57 -4.59 9.22 -1.19
CA LYS A 57 -4.75 10.69 -1.16
C LYS A 57 -5.32 11.15 0.17
N ALA A 58 -6.15 10.33 0.82
CA ALA A 58 -6.66 10.66 2.15
C ALA A 58 -5.57 10.63 3.20
N VAL A 59 -4.62 9.68 3.07
CA VAL A 59 -3.50 9.57 4.00
C VAL A 59 -2.47 10.67 3.75
N PHE A 60 -2.22 10.98 2.49
CA PHE A 60 -1.25 12.01 2.10
C PHE A 60 -1.93 13.11 1.29
N PRO A 61 -2.67 14.02 1.95
CA PRO A 61 -3.40 15.04 1.21
C PRO A 61 -2.49 16.03 0.47
N ASP A 62 -1.25 16.16 0.90
CA ASP A 62 -0.30 17.06 0.25
C ASP A 62 0.43 16.43 -0.93
N ALA A 63 0.21 15.14 -1.17
CA ALA A 63 0.86 14.47 -2.29
C ALA A 63 0.24 14.90 -3.61
N VAL A 64 1.08 14.99 -4.63
CA VAL A 64 0.66 15.37 -5.96
C VAL A 64 -0.10 14.23 -6.63
N ALA A 65 0.45 13.02 -6.53
CA ALA A 65 -0.12 11.87 -7.22
C ALA A 65 0.40 10.57 -6.59
N VAL A 66 -0.30 9.48 -6.90
CA VAL A 66 0.18 8.15 -6.56
C VAL A 66 1.31 7.81 -7.52
N ARG A 67 2.45 7.44 -6.96
CA ARG A 67 3.60 7.04 -7.75
C ARG A 67 3.48 5.60 -8.20
N GLN A 68 3.20 4.71 -7.27
CA GLN A 68 3.20 3.29 -7.54
C GLN A 68 2.37 2.56 -6.49
N ILE A 69 1.68 1.53 -6.93
CA ILE A 69 0.96 0.61 -6.05
C ILE A 69 1.57 -0.75 -6.29
N LEU A 70 2.14 -1.36 -5.26
CA LEU A 70 2.84 -2.62 -5.44
C LEU A 70 2.57 -3.57 -4.29
N CYS A 71 2.93 -4.83 -4.54
CA CYS A 71 2.83 -5.88 -3.54
C CYS A 71 4.20 -6.05 -2.90
N SER A 72 4.22 -6.00 -1.58
CA SER A 72 5.45 -6.17 -0.81
C SER A 72 5.37 -7.45 -0.02
N GLU A 73 6.40 -8.26 -0.14
CA GLU A 73 6.48 -9.51 0.61
C GLU A 73 6.86 -9.21 2.05
N GLN A 74 6.08 -9.75 2.97
CA GLN A 74 6.32 -9.61 4.39
C GLN A 74 6.58 -10.97 5.00
N GLU A 75 7.67 -11.11 5.69
CA GLU A 75 7.92 -12.33 6.42
C GLU A 75 7.20 -12.26 7.75
N GLN A 76 6.35 -13.24 7.99
CA GLN A 76 5.62 -13.31 9.24
C GLN A 76 6.58 -13.75 10.32
N LYS A 77 6.86 -12.86 11.25
CA LYS A 77 7.73 -13.16 12.38
C LYS A 77 6.93 -13.78 13.49
N ASN A 78 7.49 -14.82 14.06
CA ASN A 78 6.93 -15.35 15.28
C ASN A 78 7.08 -14.33 16.38
N ARG A 79 5.99 -13.99 16.99
CA ARG A 79 6.01 -13.12 18.15
C ARG A 79 5.73 -13.94 19.39
N ILE A 80 6.59 -13.81 20.27
CA ILE A 80 6.49 -14.55 21.51
C ILE A 80 6.02 -13.62 22.60
#